data_8db4620251595f7b970da99fcc8bf048
#
_entry.id   8db4620251595f7b970da99fcc8bf048
#
_cell.length_a   1.000
_cell.length_b   1.000
_cell.length_c   1.000
_cell.angle_alpha   90.00
_cell.angle_beta   90.00
_cell.angle_gamma   90.00
#
_symmetry.space_group_name_H-M   'P 1'
#
loop_
_entity.id
_entity.type
_entity.pdbx_description
1 polymer ?
#
loop_
_entity_poly.entity_id
_entity_poly.type
_entity_poly.pdbx_seq_one_letter_code
_entity_poly.pdbx_strand_id
1 'polypeptide(L)'
;MAVFAVILTIIPTIVFLRPNESESKPAFSEKEKIAVYFTESGKTEDFTLEEYMIGSVLAQMPADFDEEALKAQAVLAHTYICRRQLSEAQSPTPALKGALISDDSTLYQSFFTLKAAKEYYGNDYEKAYKKVRSAVNAVKEDILTYEGEPIIVAFHAASNGHTQSAKNAWGEDIPYLLSVDSSADKGLVTTECTQTLTAKEFQDKLLDRFPDINFTPLANADSWLKTKTDGIGYVTNLTVCGYDIQPNTFCDILDISSPCFEFTFANTKFTFTSHGFGHLVGMSQYGANAMAEKGSDYKAILTHYFTDTKLQKSTELAQLQ
;
A
#
# COMPACT_ATOMS: atom_id res chain seq x y z
N MET A 1 -12.64 23.50 3.79
CA MET A 1 -11.57 22.93 2.98
C MET A 1 -10.89 21.88 3.86
N ALA A 2 -11.25 20.61 3.68
CA ALA A 2 -10.60 19.52 4.39
C ALA A 2 -9.23 19.31 3.75
N VAL A 3 -8.16 19.54 4.50
CA VAL A 3 -6.81 19.18 4.12
C VAL A 3 -6.76 17.65 4.25
N PHE A 4 -6.83 16.93 3.13
CA PHE A 4 -6.52 15.52 3.09
C PHE A 4 -5.04 15.38 3.42
N ALA A 5 -4.73 14.96 4.63
CA ALA A 5 -3.42 14.42 4.93
C ALA A 5 -3.32 13.09 4.14
N VAL A 6 -2.68 13.13 2.98
CA VAL A 6 -2.32 11.93 2.22
C VAL A 6 -1.34 11.18 3.09
N ILE A 7 -1.82 10.12 3.73
CA ILE A 7 -0.92 9.14 4.35
C ILE A 7 -0.26 8.42 3.19
N LEU A 8 0.97 8.82 2.85
CA LEU A 8 1.84 8.07 1.96
C LEU A 8 2.04 6.70 2.62
N THR A 9 1.33 5.69 2.14
CA THR A 9 1.62 4.32 2.51
C THR A 9 2.91 3.92 1.79
N ILE A 10 4.03 4.13 2.46
CA ILE A 10 5.32 3.57 2.06
C ILE A 10 5.14 2.05 2.04
N ILE A 11 5.65 1.41 1.01
CA ILE A 11 5.59 -0.04 0.81
C ILE A 11 6.17 -0.70 2.06
N PRO A 12 5.41 -1.53 2.81
CA PRO A 12 6.03 -2.38 3.81
C PRO A 12 7.11 -3.19 3.10
N THR A 13 8.32 -3.25 3.65
CA THR A 13 9.38 -4.10 3.12
C THR A 13 8.82 -5.51 2.99
N ILE A 14 8.52 -5.92 1.76
CA ILE A 14 7.93 -7.23 1.49
C ILE A 14 9.05 -8.22 1.67
N VAL A 15 9.07 -8.87 2.82
CA VAL A 15 9.97 -9.99 3.08
C VAL A 15 9.44 -11.17 2.29
N PHE A 16 10.05 -11.42 1.13
CA PHE A 16 9.80 -12.62 0.33
C PHE A 16 10.48 -13.81 0.99
N LEU A 17 9.80 -14.45 1.93
CA LEU A 17 10.19 -15.76 2.41
C LEU A 17 9.58 -16.79 1.48
N ARG A 18 10.41 -17.49 0.71
CA ARG A 18 10.00 -18.73 0.04
C ARG A 18 9.78 -19.79 1.11
N PRO A 19 8.64 -20.49 1.15
CA PRO A 19 8.43 -21.57 2.10
C PRO A 19 9.47 -22.67 1.87
N ASN A 20 10.10 -23.15 2.92
CA ASN A 20 10.90 -24.37 2.87
C ASN A 20 9.90 -25.56 2.95
N GLU A 21 9.92 -26.46 1.98
CA GLU A 21 8.91 -27.50 1.76
C GLU A 21 8.82 -28.62 2.82
N SER A 22 9.43 -28.52 3.99
CA SER A 22 9.59 -29.68 4.88
C SER A 22 9.19 -29.52 6.34
N GLU A 23 8.56 -28.42 6.77
CA GLU A 23 8.09 -28.28 8.16
C GLU A 23 6.57 -28.06 8.19
N SER A 24 5.92 -28.69 9.18
CA SER A 24 4.47 -28.54 9.41
C SER A 24 4.10 -27.06 9.55
N LYS A 25 3.24 -26.58 8.66
CA LYS A 25 2.77 -25.20 8.69
C LYS A 25 2.05 -24.95 10.04
N PRO A 26 2.29 -23.79 10.68
CA PRO A 26 1.59 -23.45 11.92
C PRO A 26 0.10 -23.33 11.67
N ALA A 27 -0.72 -23.88 12.56
CA ALA A 27 -2.17 -23.80 12.44
C ALA A 27 -2.65 -22.34 12.63
N PHE A 28 -3.47 -21.86 11.71
CA PHE A 28 -4.16 -20.58 11.86
C PHE A 28 -5.23 -20.66 12.96
N SER A 29 -5.31 -19.69 13.86
CA SER A 29 -6.34 -19.62 14.91
C SER A 29 -7.02 -18.26 14.92
N GLU A 30 -8.32 -18.22 14.62
CA GLU A 30 -9.15 -17.00 14.72
C GLU A 30 -9.30 -16.45 16.14
N LYS A 31 -8.93 -17.24 17.16
CA LYS A 31 -9.02 -16.85 18.57
C LYS A 31 -7.78 -16.11 19.06
N GLU A 32 -6.75 -16.04 18.25
CA GLU A 32 -5.52 -15.35 18.62
C GLU A 32 -5.69 -13.84 18.54
N LYS A 33 -5.20 -13.19 19.59
CA LYS A 33 -5.13 -11.74 19.63
C LYS A 33 -4.04 -11.25 18.66
N ILE A 34 -4.29 -10.12 18.03
CA ILE A 34 -3.32 -9.42 17.19
C ILE A 34 -2.44 -8.56 18.11
N ALA A 35 -1.23 -9.03 18.39
CA ALA A 35 -0.26 -8.29 19.18
C ALA A 35 0.42 -7.23 18.32
N VAL A 36 0.33 -5.95 18.71
CA VAL A 36 0.93 -4.80 18.02
C VAL A 36 1.98 -4.16 18.91
N TYR A 37 3.20 -4.03 18.39
CA TYR A 37 4.29 -3.31 19.06
C TYR A 37 4.23 -1.82 18.74
N PHE A 38 4.06 -0.99 19.76
CA PHE A 38 4.06 0.46 19.66
C PHE A 38 5.49 1.00 19.82
N THR A 39 6.01 1.58 18.76
CA THR A 39 7.42 2.00 18.65
C THR A 39 7.77 3.12 19.63
N GLU A 40 6.88 4.10 19.80
CA GLU A 40 7.08 5.24 20.70
C GLU A 40 7.10 4.81 22.17
N SER A 41 6.15 3.98 22.60
CA SER A 41 6.04 3.53 24.00
C SER A 41 6.92 2.34 24.33
N GLY A 42 7.38 1.59 23.33
CA GLY A 42 8.10 0.34 23.48
C GLY A 42 7.25 -0.81 24.04
N LYS A 43 5.92 -0.70 24.03
CA LYS A 43 4.97 -1.66 24.60
C LYS A 43 4.25 -2.43 23.49
N THR A 44 3.81 -3.63 23.82
CA THR A 44 2.91 -4.43 22.99
C THR A 44 1.51 -4.40 23.58
N GLU A 45 0.51 -4.19 22.73
CA GLU A 45 -0.90 -4.22 23.07
C GLU A 45 -1.61 -5.24 22.19
N ASP A 46 -2.65 -5.90 22.76
CA ASP A 46 -3.43 -6.94 22.09
C ASP A 46 -4.77 -6.39 21.59
N PHE A 47 -5.08 -6.67 20.33
CA PHE A 47 -6.35 -6.34 19.69
C PHE A 47 -7.06 -7.61 19.23
N THR A 48 -8.38 -7.58 19.20
CA THR A 48 -9.16 -8.60 18.49
C THR A 48 -9.01 -8.40 16.97
N LEU A 49 -9.26 -9.45 16.19
CA LEU A 49 -9.27 -9.33 14.72
C LEU A 49 -10.28 -8.26 14.26
N GLU A 50 -11.49 -8.19 14.86
CA GLU A 50 -12.49 -7.16 14.54
C GLU A 50 -11.93 -5.75 14.79
N GLU A 51 -11.33 -5.50 15.95
CA GLU A 51 -10.73 -4.19 16.30
C GLU A 51 -9.63 -3.81 15.32
N TYR A 52 -8.75 -4.75 14.99
CA TYR A 52 -7.68 -4.51 14.02
C TYR A 52 -8.23 -4.19 12.63
N MET A 53 -9.16 -5.00 12.11
CA MET A 53 -9.75 -4.77 10.78
C MET A 53 -10.47 -3.43 10.70
N ILE A 54 -11.27 -3.06 11.70
CA ILE A 54 -11.94 -1.76 11.76
C ILE A 54 -10.92 -0.63 11.77
N GLY A 55 -9.92 -0.71 12.64
CA GLY A 55 -8.87 0.29 12.74
C GLY A 55 -8.06 0.43 11.45
N SER A 56 -7.78 -0.69 10.78
CA SER A 56 -7.07 -0.72 9.50
C SER A 56 -7.87 -0.04 8.38
N VAL A 57 -9.15 -0.37 8.23
CA VAL A 57 -10.01 0.26 7.21
C VAL A 57 -10.18 1.76 7.50
N LEU A 58 -10.41 2.16 8.76
CA LEU A 58 -10.52 3.57 9.15
C LEU A 58 -9.25 4.38 8.90
N ALA A 59 -8.07 3.75 9.00
CA ALA A 59 -6.79 4.41 8.77
C ALA A 59 -6.44 4.56 7.29
N GLN A 60 -7.00 3.72 6.41
CA GLN A 60 -6.48 3.55 5.06
C GLN A 60 -7.48 3.94 3.97
N MET A 61 -8.78 3.92 4.24
CA MET A 61 -9.80 4.21 3.24
C MET A 61 -10.81 5.25 3.78
N PRO A 62 -11.24 6.23 2.98
CA PRO A 62 -12.28 7.17 3.39
C PRO A 62 -13.57 6.43 3.80
N ALA A 63 -14.06 6.69 5.01
CA ALA A 63 -15.23 5.98 5.55
C ALA A 63 -16.55 6.32 4.84
N ASP A 64 -16.58 7.33 3.99
CA ASP A 64 -17.72 7.70 3.14
C ASP A 64 -17.78 6.89 1.83
N PHE A 65 -16.73 6.15 1.45
CA PHE A 65 -16.73 5.25 0.30
C PHE A 65 -17.85 4.21 0.40
N ASP A 66 -18.27 3.67 -0.74
CA ASP A 66 -19.31 2.64 -0.81
C ASP A 66 -19.00 1.43 0.08
N GLU A 67 -20.05 0.78 0.60
CA GLU A 67 -19.90 -0.35 1.52
C GLU A 67 -19.14 -1.52 0.90
N GLU A 68 -19.31 -1.78 -0.42
CA GLU A 68 -18.61 -2.87 -1.10
C GLU A 68 -17.11 -2.58 -1.25
N ALA A 69 -16.71 -1.32 -1.42
CA ALA A 69 -15.30 -0.93 -1.39
C ALA A 69 -14.70 -1.09 0.01
N LEU A 70 -15.43 -0.70 1.07
CA LEU A 70 -15.01 -0.91 2.46
C LEU A 70 -14.88 -2.39 2.80
N LYS A 71 -15.80 -3.25 2.29
CA LYS A 71 -15.71 -4.72 2.43
C LYS A 71 -14.46 -5.26 1.75
N ALA A 72 -14.16 -4.81 0.52
CA ALA A 72 -12.94 -5.22 -0.18
C ALA A 72 -11.68 -4.88 0.63
N GLN A 73 -11.60 -3.65 1.17
CA GLN A 73 -10.47 -3.24 2.01
C GLN A 73 -10.40 -4.07 3.31
N ALA A 74 -11.54 -4.42 3.91
CA ALA A 74 -11.59 -5.26 5.12
C ALA A 74 -11.06 -6.68 4.85
N VAL A 75 -11.42 -7.30 3.71
CA VAL A 75 -10.87 -8.59 3.30
C VAL A 75 -9.35 -8.52 3.12
N LEU A 76 -8.84 -7.43 2.52
CA LEU A 76 -7.39 -7.24 2.39
C LEU A 76 -6.70 -7.09 3.76
N ALA A 77 -7.31 -6.37 4.71
CA ALA A 77 -6.76 -6.24 6.06
C ALA A 77 -6.70 -7.61 6.78
N HIS A 78 -7.74 -8.44 6.66
CA HIS A 78 -7.73 -9.79 7.21
C HIS A 78 -6.68 -10.69 6.53
N THR A 79 -6.63 -10.66 5.20
CA THR A 79 -5.64 -11.42 4.41
C THR A 79 -4.21 -11.08 4.81
N TYR A 80 -3.93 -9.78 5.04
CA TYR A 80 -2.63 -9.32 5.50
C TYR A 80 -2.25 -9.94 6.85
N ILE A 81 -3.15 -9.93 7.83
CA ILE A 81 -2.89 -10.52 9.16
C ILE A 81 -2.67 -12.03 9.06
N CYS A 82 -3.47 -12.75 8.29
CA CYS A 82 -3.26 -14.19 8.08
C CYS A 82 -1.87 -14.49 7.50
N ARG A 83 -1.46 -13.70 6.49
CA ARG A 83 -0.12 -13.84 5.91
C ARG A 83 0.98 -13.52 6.93
N ARG A 84 0.81 -12.47 7.73
CA ARG A 84 1.76 -12.09 8.78
C ARG A 84 1.92 -13.18 9.84
N GLN A 85 0.81 -13.79 10.29
CA GLN A 85 0.85 -14.90 11.24
C GLN A 85 1.67 -16.09 10.71
N LEU A 86 1.44 -16.49 9.45
CA LEU A 86 2.22 -17.55 8.82
C LEU A 86 3.71 -17.19 8.70
N SER A 87 4.03 -15.97 8.29
CA SER A 87 5.42 -15.52 8.14
C SER A 87 6.14 -15.42 9.48
N GLU A 88 5.52 -14.85 10.51
CA GLU A 88 6.13 -14.70 11.84
C GLU A 88 6.29 -16.04 12.55
N ALA A 89 5.37 -17.00 12.33
CA ALA A 89 5.52 -18.34 12.87
C ALA A 89 6.71 -19.10 12.25
N GLN A 90 7.00 -18.86 10.96
CA GLN A 90 8.15 -19.48 10.26
C GLN A 90 9.47 -18.75 10.56
N SER A 91 9.46 -17.43 10.59
CA SER A 91 10.63 -16.58 10.76
C SER A 91 10.29 -15.35 11.59
N PRO A 92 10.34 -15.45 12.93
CA PRO A 92 10.04 -14.34 13.82
C PRO A 92 10.92 -13.11 13.56
N THR A 93 10.31 -11.95 13.49
CA THR A 93 11.01 -10.65 13.33
C THR A 93 11.50 -10.14 14.68
N PRO A 94 12.82 -10.11 14.98
CA PRO A 94 13.32 -9.75 16.31
C PRO A 94 12.90 -8.35 16.77
N ALA A 95 12.79 -7.39 15.83
CA ALA A 95 12.41 -6.01 16.11
C ALA A 95 10.98 -5.89 16.67
N LEU A 96 10.09 -6.85 16.39
CA LEU A 96 8.72 -6.89 16.89
C LEU A 96 8.60 -7.39 18.34
N LYS A 97 9.67 -7.94 18.92
CA LYS A 97 9.69 -8.42 20.31
C LYS A 97 8.55 -9.42 20.65
N GLY A 98 8.18 -10.24 19.67
CA GLY A 98 7.10 -11.22 19.79
C GLY A 98 5.72 -10.71 19.40
N ALA A 99 5.57 -9.44 19.00
CA ALA A 99 4.35 -8.95 18.39
C ALA A 99 4.23 -9.42 16.92
N LEU A 100 3.03 -9.35 16.36
CA LEU A 100 2.77 -9.73 14.98
C LEU A 100 3.14 -8.62 13.97
N ILE A 101 2.89 -7.39 14.36
CA ILE A 101 3.14 -6.16 13.60
C ILE A 101 3.57 -5.04 14.54
N SER A 102 3.94 -3.88 13.99
CA SER A 102 4.09 -2.64 14.75
C SER A 102 3.24 -1.50 14.19
N ASP A 103 3.17 -0.40 14.95
CA ASP A 103 2.53 0.85 14.54
C ASP A 103 3.36 1.67 13.54
N ASP A 104 4.54 1.20 13.16
CA ASP A 104 5.37 1.82 12.13
C ASP A 104 4.73 1.61 10.76
N SER A 105 4.01 2.61 10.28
CA SER A 105 3.31 2.56 8.99
C SER A 105 4.25 2.52 7.78
N THR A 106 5.55 2.73 7.97
CA THR A 106 6.55 2.60 6.90
C THR A 106 6.92 1.14 6.63
N LEU A 107 6.67 0.24 7.59
CA LEU A 107 7.00 -1.18 7.52
C LEU A 107 5.77 -2.08 7.56
N TYR A 108 4.68 -1.63 8.17
CA TYR A 108 3.48 -2.42 8.41
C TYR A 108 2.23 -1.70 7.95
N GLN A 109 1.16 -2.46 7.74
CA GLN A 109 -0.15 -1.92 7.40
C GLN A 109 -0.63 -0.98 8.51
N SER A 110 -0.96 0.27 8.14
CA SER A 110 -1.46 1.28 9.08
C SER A 110 -2.77 0.83 9.71
N PHE A 111 -2.95 1.13 10.99
CA PHE A 111 -4.23 0.98 11.66
C PHE A 111 -4.41 2.07 12.73
N PHE A 112 -5.66 2.42 13.01
CA PHE A 112 -6.00 3.31 14.09
C PHE A 112 -6.44 2.51 15.32
N THR A 113 -5.90 2.85 16.50
CA THR A 113 -6.58 2.51 17.75
C THR A 113 -7.91 3.28 17.82
N LEU A 114 -8.84 2.85 18.69
CA LEU A 114 -10.10 3.58 18.90
C LEU A 114 -9.85 5.04 19.27
N LYS A 115 -8.81 5.31 20.03
CA LYS A 115 -8.41 6.67 20.41
C LYS A 115 -7.97 7.48 19.20
N ALA A 116 -7.06 6.95 18.40
CA ALA A 116 -6.57 7.61 17.18
C ALA A 116 -7.69 7.85 16.17
N ALA A 117 -8.61 6.88 15.99
CA ALA A 117 -9.77 7.05 15.13
C ALA A 117 -10.70 8.18 15.60
N LYS A 118 -10.96 8.29 16.91
CA LYS A 118 -11.76 9.41 17.47
C LYS A 118 -11.10 10.76 17.26
N GLU A 119 -9.78 10.83 17.45
CA GLU A 119 -9.01 12.07 17.23
C GLU A 119 -9.04 12.47 15.74
N TYR A 120 -8.90 11.51 14.83
CA TYR A 120 -8.87 11.76 13.39
C TYR A 120 -10.25 12.18 12.84
N TYR A 121 -11.30 11.42 13.16
CA TYR A 121 -12.65 11.66 12.62
C TYR A 121 -13.44 12.71 13.40
N GLY A 122 -13.06 13.04 14.64
CA GLY A 122 -13.75 14.04 15.46
C GLY A 122 -15.24 13.77 15.57
N ASN A 123 -16.07 14.73 15.15
CA ASN A 123 -17.53 14.64 15.20
C ASN A 123 -18.12 13.56 14.27
N ASP A 124 -17.41 13.16 13.22
CA ASP A 124 -17.85 12.15 12.26
C ASP A 124 -17.52 10.72 12.70
N TYR A 125 -16.78 10.56 13.82
CA TYR A 125 -16.32 9.25 14.29
C TYR A 125 -17.41 8.20 14.41
N GLU A 126 -18.51 8.50 15.08
CA GLU A 126 -19.58 7.51 15.32
C GLU A 126 -20.21 7.01 14.00
N LYS A 127 -20.38 7.90 13.03
CA LYS A 127 -20.89 7.58 11.70
C LYS A 127 -19.89 6.71 10.94
N ALA A 128 -18.62 7.11 10.90
CA ALA A 128 -17.55 6.39 10.23
C ALA A 128 -17.36 5.00 10.84
N TYR A 129 -17.24 4.92 12.15
CA TYR A 129 -17.07 3.67 12.89
C TYR A 129 -18.21 2.68 12.65
N LYS A 130 -19.49 3.15 12.75
CA LYS A 130 -20.65 2.30 12.52
C LYS A 130 -20.66 1.71 11.10
N LYS A 131 -20.36 2.53 10.10
CA LYS A 131 -20.35 2.10 8.70
C LYS A 131 -19.24 1.09 8.44
N VAL A 132 -18.02 1.39 8.85
CA VAL A 132 -16.86 0.49 8.67
C VAL A 132 -17.05 -0.81 9.46
N ARG A 133 -17.56 -0.75 10.69
CA ARG A 133 -17.88 -1.94 11.47
C ARG A 133 -18.91 -2.84 10.78
N SER A 134 -19.93 -2.26 10.15
CA SER A 134 -20.92 -3.02 9.36
C SER A 134 -20.24 -3.79 8.22
N ALA A 135 -19.40 -3.10 7.45
CA ALA A 135 -18.65 -3.69 6.33
C ALA A 135 -17.71 -4.81 6.81
N VAL A 136 -16.94 -4.56 7.87
CA VAL A 136 -16.04 -5.57 8.46
C VAL A 136 -16.78 -6.80 8.91
N ASN A 137 -17.88 -6.64 9.66
CA ASN A 137 -18.66 -7.78 10.18
C ASN A 137 -19.30 -8.63 9.08
N ALA A 138 -19.60 -8.03 7.91
CA ALA A 138 -20.15 -8.77 6.78
C ALA A 138 -19.12 -9.72 6.13
N VAL A 139 -17.81 -9.44 6.27
CA VAL A 139 -16.73 -10.17 5.59
C VAL A 139 -15.61 -10.64 6.51
N LYS A 140 -15.79 -10.60 7.82
CA LYS A 140 -14.75 -10.85 8.82
C LYS A 140 -14.06 -12.23 8.73
N GLU A 141 -14.69 -13.19 8.06
CA GLU A 141 -14.13 -14.52 7.85
C GLU A 141 -13.45 -14.67 6.49
N ASP A 142 -13.64 -13.71 5.58
CA ASP A 142 -13.16 -13.81 4.23
C ASP A 142 -11.70 -13.37 4.13
N ILE A 143 -10.92 -14.11 3.34
CA ILE A 143 -9.55 -13.80 2.95
C ILE A 143 -9.37 -14.08 1.45
N LEU A 144 -8.35 -13.46 0.88
CA LEU A 144 -7.97 -13.67 -0.51
C LEU A 144 -6.74 -14.57 -0.59
N THR A 145 -6.81 -15.64 -1.40
CA THR A 145 -5.74 -16.64 -1.53
C THR A 145 -5.34 -16.85 -2.98
N TYR A 146 -4.11 -17.24 -3.18
CA TYR A 146 -3.57 -17.76 -4.43
C TYR A 146 -2.87 -19.09 -4.14
N GLU A 147 -3.22 -20.16 -4.86
CA GLU A 147 -2.70 -21.52 -4.63
C GLU A 147 -2.83 -22.00 -3.16
N GLY A 148 -3.89 -21.55 -2.47
CA GLY A 148 -4.18 -21.93 -1.09
C GLY A 148 -3.47 -21.11 -0.02
N GLU A 149 -2.60 -20.17 -0.38
CA GLU A 149 -1.87 -19.29 0.54
C GLU A 149 -2.48 -17.87 0.53
N PRO A 150 -2.55 -17.17 1.68
CA PRO A 150 -2.93 -15.76 1.71
C PRO A 150 -2.03 -14.92 0.81
N ILE A 151 -2.60 -14.08 -0.03
CA ILE A 151 -1.85 -13.27 -0.99
C ILE A 151 -0.98 -12.20 -0.32
N ILE A 152 0.00 -11.69 -1.05
CA ILE A 152 0.64 -10.41 -0.76
C ILE A 152 -0.38 -9.33 -1.07
N VAL A 153 -0.78 -8.59 -0.05
CA VAL A 153 -1.76 -7.51 -0.16
C VAL A 153 -1.06 -6.24 -0.60
N ALA A 154 -1.58 -5.64 -1.67
CA ALA A 154 -1.15 -4.35 -2.17
C ALA A 154 -2.35 -3.50 -2.56
N PHE A 155 -2.34 -2.23 -2.19
CA PHE A 155 -3.35 -1.25 -2.59
C PHE A 155 -2.76 0.17 -2.55
N HIS A 156 -3.38 1.06 -3.25
CA HIS A 156 -2.98 2.46 -3.37
C HIS A 156 -4.23 3.34 -3.51
N ALA A 157 -4.08 4.65 -3.34
CA ALA A 157 -5.24 5.54 -3.38
C ALA A 157 -5.88 5.58 -4.77
N ALA A 158 -5.13 5.96 -5.80
CA ALA A 158 -5.62 6.05 -7.17
C ALA A 158 -4.49 5.87 -8.19
N SER A 159 -4.80 5.27 -9.34
CA SER A 159 -3.88 5.08 -10.47
C SER A 159 -4.04 6.18 -11.53
N ASN A 160 -3.25 6.10 -12.61
CA ASN A 160 -3.45 6.87 -13.83
C ASN A 160 -4.35 6.13 -14.85
N GLY A 161 -5.33 5.40 -14.36
CA GLY A 161 -6.28 4.64 -15.19
C GLY A 161 -5.89 3.20 -15.47
N HIS A 162 -4.70 2.76 -15.01
CA HIS A 162 -4.26 1.37 -14.97
C HIS A 162 -3.40 1.16 -13.75
N THR A 163 -3.52 0.00 -13.09
CA THR A 163 -2.60 -0.35 -12.01
C THR A 163 -1.25 -0.78 -12.59
N GLN A 164 -0.20 -0.77 -11.77
CA GLN A 164 1.11 -1.28 -12.15
C GLN A 164 1.27 -2.74 -11.74
N SER A 165 2.05 -3.52 -12.48
CA SER A 165 2.41 -4.88 -12.07
C SER A 165 3.51 -4.87 -11.00
N ALA A 166 3.51 -5.85 -10.10
CA ALA A 166 4.58 -6.03 -9.13
C ALA A 166 5.95 -6.21 -9.81
N LYS A 167 5.99 -6.88 -10.97
CA LYS A 167 7.20 -7.06 -11.76
C LYS A 167 7.84 -5.73 -12.16
N ASN A 168 7.06 -4.79 -12.65
CA ASN A 168 7.58 -3.50 -13.08
C ASN A 168 7.89 -2.57 -11.91
N ALA A 169 7.03 -2.60 -10.86
CA ALA A 169 7.18 -1.70 -9.72
C ALA A 169 8.27 -2.15 -8.73
N TRP A 170 8.44 -3.46 -8.52
CA TRP A 170 9.27 -4.03 -7.47
C TRP A 170 10.33 -5.01 -7.98
N GLY A 171 10.26 -5.42 -9.26
CA GLY A 171 11.14 -6.43 -9.84
C GLY A 171 10.71 -7.88 -9.55
N GLU A 172 9.58 -8.09 -8.87
CA GLU A 172 9.08 -9.39 -8.43
C GLU A 172 7.91 -9.85 -9.28
N ASP A 173 8.02 -11.04 -9.87
CA ASP A 173 6.98 -11.62 -10.72
C ASP A 173 5.91 -12.30 -9.86
N ILE A 174 4.91 -11.52 -9.41
CA ILE A 174 3.80 -11.98 -8.58
C ILE A 174 2.57 -12.21 -9.48
N PRO A 175 2.12 -13.47 -9.66
CA PRO A 175 1.17 -13.84 -10.72
C PRO A 175 -0.18 -13.10 -10.64
N TYR A 176 -0.62 -12.72 -9.45
CA TYR A 176 -1.90 -12.06 -9.20
C TYR A 176 -1.80 -10.53 -9.04
N LEU A 177 -0.60 -9.94 -9.08
CA LEU A 177 -0.37 -8.49 -9.03
C LEU A 177 0.04 -7.98 -10.42
N LEU A 178 -0.89 -8.08 -11.36
CA LEU A 178 -0.75 -7.63 -12.73
C LEU A 178 -1.27 -6.21 -12.92
N SER A 179 -0.90 -5.57 -14.03
CA SER A 179 -1.52 -4.32 -14.46
C SER A 179 -2.94 -4.60 -14.96
N VAL A 180 -3.93 -3.94 -14.36
CA VAL A 180 -5.35 -4.04 -14.75
C VAL A 180 -5.94 -2.66 -15.03
N ASP A 181 -7.04 -2.63 -15.77
CA ASP A 181 -7.78 -1.38 -16.01
C ASP A 181 -8.31 -0.79 -14.71
N SER A 182 -8.10 0.49 -14.51
CA SER A 182 -8.68 1.30 -13.44
C SER A 182 -9.06 2.66 -13.99
N SER A 183 -9.68 2.66 -15.18
CA SER A 183 -10.02 3.88 -15.94
C SER A 183 -10.93 4.85 -15.17
N ALA A 184 -11.63 4.36 -14.16
CA ALA A 184 -12.41 5.20 -13.25
C ALA A 184 -11.55 6.18 -12.41
N ASP A 185 -10.24 5.91 -12.28
CA ASP A 185 -9.30 6.81 -11.60
C ASP A 185 -8.97 8.06 -12.44
N LYS A 186 -9.17 7.98 -13.77
CA LYS A 186 -8.85 9.09 -14.67
C LYS A 186 -9.76 10.30 -14.43
N GLY A 187 -9.15 11.47 -14.34
CA GLY A 187 -9.88 12.72 -14.22
C GLY A 187 -10.39 13.03 -12.80
N LEU A 188 -10.04 12.20 -11.82
CA LEU A 188 -10.18 12.61 -10.44
C LEU A 188 -9.23 13.79 -10.19
N VAL A 189 -9.76 14.93 -9.75
CA VAL A 189 -8.98 16.17 -9.49
C VAL A 189 -7.82 15.95 -8.51
N THR A 190 -7.88 14.86 -7.76
CA THR A 190 -6.87 14.46 -6.76
C THR A 190 -5.74 13.61 -7.33
N THR A 191 -5.78 13.20 -8.61
CA THR A 191 -4.76 12.28 -9.17
C THR A 191 -3.58 12.98 -9.81
N GLU A 192 -3.62 14.30 -10.02
CA GLU A 192 -2.50 15.08 -10.55
C GLU A 192 -1.87 15.94 -9.46
N CYS A 193 -0.58 15.76 -9.24
CA CYS A 193 0.21 16.54 -8.30
C CYS A 193 1.45 17.12 -8.97
N THR A 194 1.79 18.35 -8.60
CA THR A 194 3.01 19.01 -9.05
C THR A 194 3.96 19.23 -7.87
N GLN A 195 5.19 18.74 -8.00
CA GLN A 195 6.29 18.99 -7.07
C GLN A 195 7.39 19.77 -7.77
N THR A 196 7.85 20.87 -7.18
CA THR A 196 8.94 21.68 -7.74
C THR A 196 10.07 21.80 -6.74
N LEU A 197 11.28 21.48 -7.19
CA LEU A 197 12.52 21.52 -6.41
C LEU A 197 13.57 22.32 -7.16
N THR A 198 14.35 23.14 -6.47
CA THR A 198 15.58 23.67 -7.05
C THR A 198 16.58 22.53 -7.30
N ALA A 199 17.50 22.70 -8.26
CA ALA A 199 18.54 21.70 -8.50
C ALA A 199 19.36 21.38 -7.22
N LYS A 200 19.52 22.35 -6.32
CA LYS A 200 20.22 22.16 -5.05
C LYS A 200 19.40 21.31 -4.08
N GLU A 201 18.10 21.57 -3.90
CA GLU A 201 17.22 20.76 -3.06
C GLU A 201 17.11 19.32 -3.59
N PHE A 202 16.98 19.15 -4.90
CA PHE A 202 17.01 17.84 -5.56
C PHE A 202 18.30 17.07 -5.23
N GLN A 203 19.47 17.72 -5.37
CA GLN A 203 20.76 17.13 -5.05
C GLN A 203 20.85 16.76 -3.56
N ASP A 204 20.49 17.66 -2.65
CA ASP A 204 20.63 17.46 -1.20
C ASP A 204 19.77 16.31 -0.71
N LYS A 205 18.48 16.26 -1.11
CA LYS A 205 17.58 15.19 -0.75
C LYS A 205 18.09 13.81 -1.20
N LEU A 206 18.65 13.71 -2.41
CA LEU A 206 19.17 12.45 -2.92
C LEU A 206 20.49 12.05 -2.26
N LEU A 207 21.39 13.00 -1.98
CA LEU A 207 22.66 12.73 -1.30
C LEU A 207 22.47 12.29 0.15
N ASP A 208 21.41 12.74 0.82
CA ASP A 208 21.08 12.28 2.17
C ASP A 208 20.83 10.76 2.21
N ARG A 209 20.22 10.21 1.17
CA ARG A 209 19.91 8.77 1.07
C ARG A 209 20.96 7.98 0.27
N PHE A 210 21.56 8.59 -0.72
CA PHE A 210 22.53 8.00 -1.64
C PHE A 210 23.80 8.85 -1.74
N PRO A 211 24.69 8.82 -0.74
CA PRO A 211 25.88 9.67 -0.68
C PRO A 211 26.88 9.40 -1.80
N ASP A 212 26.79 8.25 -2.47
CA ASP A 212 27.70 7.84 -3.54
C ASP A 212 27.34 8.42 -4.92
N ILE A 213 26.21 9.15 -5.05
CA ILE A 213 25.87 9.78 -6.33
C ILE A 213 26.88 10.88 -6.65
N ASN A 214 27.58 10.74 -7.77
CA ASN A 214 28.54 11.73 -8.22
C ASN A 214 27.88 12.76 -9.13
N PHE A 215 27.29 13.78 -8.51
CA PHE A 215 26.64 14.87 -9.24
C PHE A 215 27.64 15.70 -10.06
N THR A 216 27.31 15.94 -11.34
CA THR A 216 28.01 16.94 -12.15
C THR A 216 27.68 18.35 -11.66
N PRO A 217 28.46 19.40 -12.05
CA PRO A 217 28.18 20.78 -11.63
C PRO A 217 26.73 21.21 -11.90
N LEU A 218 26.18 22.07 -11.05
CA LEU A 218 24.79 22.58 -11.13
C LEU A 218 24.45 23.20 -12.50
N ALA A 219 25.45 23.70 -13.23
CA ALA A 219 25.25 24.22 -14.58
C ALA A 219 24.77 23.16 -15.59
N ASN A 220 24.96 21.86 -15.25
CA ASN A 220 24.55 20.72 -16.08
C ASN A 220 23.40 19.94 -15.47
N ALA A 221 22.64 20.52 -14.53
CA ALA A 221 21.60 19.84 -13.78
C ALA A 221 20.46 19.31 -14.69
N ASP A 222 20.24 19.91 -15.84
CA ASP A 222 19.33 19.44 -16.88
C ASP A 222 19.63 18.02 -17.39
N SER A 223 20.87 17.55 -17.22
CA SER A 223 21.33 16.22 -17.64
C SER A 223 21.33 15.17 -16.49
N TRP A 224 21.04 15.57 -15.25
CA TRP A 224 21.18 14.70 -14.10
C TRP A 224 20.18 13.53 -14.10
N LEU A 225 18.92 13.81 -14.45
CA LEU A 225 17.83 12.84 -14.40
C LEU A 225 17.53 12.26 -15.78
N LYS A 226 17.45 10.93 -15.86
CA LYS A 226 16.97 10.21 -17.05
C LYS A 226 15.96 9.18 -16.62
N THR A 227 14.86 9.10 -17.35
CA THR A 227 13.77 8.15 -17.11
C THR A 227 13.42 7.37 -18.38
N LYS A 228 12.92 6.15 -18.20
CA LYS A 228 12.19 5.40 -19.23
C LYS A 228 10.84 5.05 -18.67
N THR A 229 9.81 5.16 -19.50
CA THR A 229 8.43 4.82 -19.15
C THR A 229 7.95 3.60 -19.94
N ASP A 230 6.96 2.90 -19.41
CA ASP A 230 6.19 1.90 -20.14
C ASP A 230 5.12 2.56 -21.04
N GLY A 231 4.30 1.73 -21.71
CA GLY A 231 3.26 2.19 -22.64
C GLY A 231 2.08 2.92 -21.96
N ILE A 232 2.02 2.95 -20.62
CA ILE A 232 0.95 3.57 -19.84
C ILE A 232 1.44 4.71 -18.94
N GLY A 233 2.72 5.12 -19.11
CA GLY A 233 3.28 6.31 -18.48
C GLY A 233 4.01 6.09 -17.15
N TYR A 234 4.17 4.83 -16.70
CA TYR A 234 4.93 4.54 -15.49
C TYR A 234 6.43 4.56 -15.75
N VAL A 235 7.19 5.20 -14.87
CA VAL A 235 8.64 5.17 -14.89
C VAL A 235 9.10 3.76 -14.47
N THR A 236 9.74 3.04 -15.40
CA THR A 236 10.24 1.69 -15.18
C THR A 236 11.75 1.62 -14.97
N ASN A 237 12.47 2.67 -15.40
CA ASN A 237 13.90 2.83 -15.16
C ASN A 237 14.19 4.30 -14.91
N LEU A 238 15.02 4.56 -13.91
CA LEU A 238 15.40 5.92 -13.51
C LEU A 238 16.86 5.94 -13.10
N THR A 239 17.62 6.91 -13.66
CA THR A 239 19.01 7.15 -13.26
C THR A 239 19.24 8.60 -12.93
N VAL A 240 20.04 8.86 -11.90
CA VAL A 240 20.51 10.20 -11.52
C VAL A 240 22.04 10.21 -11.65
N CYS A 241 22.57 11.00 -12.56
CA CYS A 241 24.01 11.04 -12.90
C CYS A 241 24.60 9.65 -13.17
N GLY A 242 23.80 8.74 -13.75
CA GLY A 242 24.19 7.35 -14.02
C GLY A 242 24.03 6.37 -12.85
N TYR A 243 23.58 6.83 -11.70
CA TYR A 243 23.23 5.99 -10.54
C TYR A 243 21.78 5.52 -10.66
N ASP A 244 21.55 4.20 -10.66
CA ASP A 244 20.20 3.63 -10.77
C ASP A 244 19.45 3.77 -9.45
N ILE A 245 18.22 4.28 -9.50
CA ILE A 245 17.35 4.38 -8.34
C ILE A 245 15.99 3.74 -8.68
N GLN A 246 15.42 3.00 -7.75
CA GLN A 246 14.06 2.47 -7.90
C GLN A 246 13.05 3.62 -7.94
N PRO A 247 12.11 3.65 -8.92
CA PRO A 247 11.19 4.78 -9.10
C PRO A 247 10.36 5.12 -7.87
N ASN A 248 9.87 4.13 -7.11
CA ASN A 248 9.13 4.37 -5.88
C ASN A 248 10.01 5.05 -4.82
N THR A 249 11.24 4.55 -4.59
CA THR A 249 12.20 5.17 -3.67
C THR A 249 12.54 6.61 -4.06
N PHE A 250 12.68 6.88 -5.35
CA PHE A 250 12.90 8.22 -5.86
C PHE A 250 11.72 9.15 -5.54
N CYS A 251 10.49 8.66 -5.76
CA CYS A 251 9.28 9.41 -5.46
C CYS A 251 9.17 9.73 -3.96
N ASP A 252 9.44 8.75 -3.09
CA ASP A 252 9.40 8.92 -1.63
C ASP A 252 10.39 10.00 -1.15
N ILE A 253 11.63 10.00 -1.67
CA ILE A 253 12.66 10.97 -1.30
C ILE A 253 12.29 12.39 -1.73
N LEU A 254 11.68 12.53 -2.89
CA LEU A 254 11.38 13.84 -3.48
C LEU A 254 9.95 14.32 -3.26
N ASP A 255 9.15 13.59 -2.48
CA ASP A 255 7.73 13.88 -2.21
C ASP A 255 6.89 13.94 -3.51
N ILE A 256 7.16 13.03 -4.46
CA ILE A 256 6.39 12.85 -5.70
C ILE A 256 5.32 11.81 -5.44
N SER A 257 4.06 12.09 -5.79
CA SER A 257 2.92 11.29 -5.35
C SER A 257 2.87 9.87 -5.92
N SER A 258 3.51 9.62 -7.06
CA SER A 258 3.53 8.30 -7.71
C SER A 258 4.67 8.16 -8.71
N PRO A 259 5.07 6.93 -9.09
CA PRO A 259 6.05 6.70 -10.17
C PRO A 259 5.49 6.92 -11.59
N CYS A 260 4.23 7.32 -11.71
CA CYS A 260 3.66 7.76 -12.98
C CYS A 260 3.83 9.27 -13.10
N PHE A 261 5.00 9.72 -13.53
CA PHE A 261 5.32 11.14 -13.61
C PHE A 261 6.12 11.52 -14.86
N GLU A 262 5.98 12.76 -15.24
CA GLU A 262 6.85 13.47 -16.17
C GLU A 262 7.56 14.61 -15.46
N PHE A 263 8.64 15.11 -16.02
CA PHE A 263 9.36 16.24 -15.45
C PHE A 263 9.88 17.21 -16.51
N THR A 264 10.07 18.44 -16.08
CA THR A 264 10.76 19.49 -16.85
C THR A 264 11.87 20.09 -15.99
N PHE A 265 12.91 20.60 -16.65
CA PHE A 265 13.96 21.40 -16.00
C PHE A 265 14.02 22.77 -16.63
N ALA A 266 13.74 23.80 -15.86
CA ALA A 266 13.80 25.20 -16.30
C ALA A 266 14.15 26.12 -15.13
N ASN A 267 14.87 27.20 -15.40
CA ASN A 267 15.24 28.17 -14.36
C ASN A 267 15.88 27.56 -13.12
N THR A 268 16.79 26.60 -13.31
CA THR A 268 17.46 25.84 -12.22
C THR A 268 16.51 25.03 -11.32
N LYS A 269 15.33 24.68 -11.79
CA LYS A 269 14.33 23.90 -11.05
C LYS A 269 13.87 22.69 -11.84
N PHE A 270 13.71 21.57 -11.15
CA PHE A 270 12.95 20.43 -11.59
C PHE A 270 11.48 20.63 -11.22
N THR A 271 10.58 20.44 -12.16
CA THR A 271 9.14 20.39 -11.91
C THR A 271 8.65 19.04 -12.36
N PHE A 272 8.11 18.26 -11.40
CA PHE A 272 7.53 16.95 -11.62
C PHE A 272 6.01 17.09 -11.64
N THR A 273 5.37 16.50 -12.66
CA THR A 273 3.91 16.33 -12.70
C THR A 273 3.63 14.85 -12.60
N SER A 274 3.03 14.40 -11.52
CA SER A 274 2.72 13.00 -11.26
C SER A 274 1.22 12.73 -11.29
N HIS A 275 0.85 11.51 -11.72
CA HIS A 275 -0.51 11.06 -11.90
C HIS A 275 -0.76 9.83 -11.02
N GLY A 276 -1.80 9.88 -10.19
CA GLY A 276 -2.09 8.86 -9.18
C GLY A 276 -1.36 9.07 -7.86
N PHE A 277 -1.64 8.21 -6.88
CA PHE A 277 -1.10 8.27 -5.53
C PHE A 277 -0.69 6.88 -5.04
N GLY A 278 0.56 6.77 -4.57
CA GLY A 278 1.17 5.56 -4.05
C GLY A 278 1.93 4.77 -5.11
N HIS A 279 2.25 3.52 -4.80
CA HIS A 279 3.05 2.62 -5.65
C HIS A 279 2.31 2.03 -6.85
N LEU A 280 1.00 2.22 -6.93
CA LEU A 280 0.08 1.89 -8.02
C LEU A 280 -0.09 0.38 -8.31
N VAL A 281 0.39 -0.51 -7.44
CA VAL A 281 0.23 -1.97 -7.54
C VAL A 281 -1.00 -2.43 -6.77
N GLY A 282 -1.72 -3.44 -7.27
CA GLY A 282 -2.88 -4.04 -6.62
C GLY A 282 -4.12 -3.16 -6.68
N MET A 283 -4.93 -3.11 -5.62
CA MET A 283 -6.23 -2.43 -5.64
C MET A 283 -6.11 -0.91 -5.56
N SER A 284 -6.68 -0.19 -6.55
CA SER A 284 -6.98 1.22 -6.42
C SER A 284 -8.19 1.42 -5.51
N GLN A 285 -8.06 2.22 -4.46
CA GLN A 285 -9.15 2.46 -3.51
C GLN A 285 -10.27 3.30 -4.14
N TYR A 286 -9.91 4.35 -4.89
CA TYR A 286 -10.90 5.13 -5.65
C TYR A 286 -11.51 4.32 -6.79
N GLY A 287 -10.72 3.50 -7.47
CA GLY A 287 -11.20 2.58 -8.49
C GLY A 287 -12.19 1.55 -7.93
N ALA A 288 -11.88 0.97 -6.75
CA ALA A 288 -12.77 0.08 -6.03
C ALA A 288 -14.09 0.76 -5.66
N ASN A 289 -14.03 2.01 -5.17
CA ASN A 289 -15.22 2.80 -4.86
C ASN A 289 -16.08 3.05 -6.11
N ALA A 290 -15.46 3.43 -7.22
CA ALA A 290 -16.16 3.67 -8.48
C ALA A 290 -16.78 2.39 -9.07
N MET A 291 -16.17 1.22 -8.86
CA MET A 291 -16.76 -0.07 -9.21
C MET A 291 -17.98 -0.39 -8.34
N ALA A 292 -17.87 -0.15 -7.02
CA ALA A 292 -18.97 -0.34 -6.08
C ALA A 292 -20.16 0.56 -6.40
N GLU A 293 -19.96 1.85 -6.68
CA GLU A 293 -20.99 2.79 -7.10
C GLU A 293 -21.71 2.38 -8.40
N LYS A 294 -21.04 1.58 -9.25
CA LYS A 294 -21.62 0.98 -10.47
C LYS A 294 -22.29 -0.37 -10.22
N GLY A 295 -22.34 -0.84 -8.97
CA GLY A 295 -23.03 -2.06 -8.56
C GLY A 295 -22.16 -3.31 -8.50
N SER A 296 -20.83 -3.20 -8.56
CA SER A 296 -19.91 -4.31 -8.29
C SER A 296 -19.89 -4.63 -6.80
N ASP A 297 -20.00 -5.91 -6.43
CA ASP A 297 -19.77 -6.35 -5.07
C ASP A 297 -18.26 -6.44 -4.75
N TYR A 298 -17.91 -6.58 -3.46
CA TYR A 298 -16.51 -6.68 -3.02
C TYR A 298 -15.76 -7.86 -3.65
N LYS A 299 -16.46 -8.94 -4.03
CA LYS A 299 -15.84 -10.11 -4.68
C LYS A 299 -15.40 -9.78 -6.10
N ALA A 300 -16.27 -9.13 -6.86
CA ALA A 300 -15.96 -8.65 -8.19
C ALA A 300 -14.82 -7.61 -8.16
N ILE A 301 -14.80 -6.71 -7.17
CA ILE A 301 -13.73 -5.74 -6.97
C ILE A 301 -12.40 -6.47 -6.72
N LEU A 302 -12.35 -7.36 -5.76
CA LEU A 302 -11.12 -8.08 -5.39
C LEU A 302 -10.59 -8.94 -6.54
N THR A 303 -11.43 -9.69 -7.23
CA THR A 303 -11.00 -10.53 -8.36
C THR A 303 -10.61 -9.72 -9.60
N HIS A 304 -11.08 -8.49 -9.73
CA HIS A 304 -10.62 -7.56 -10.76
C HIS A 304 -9.16 -7.11 -10.52
N TYR A 305 -8.82 -6.72 -9.28
CA TYR A 305 -7.49 -6.19 -8.96
C TYR A 305 -6.45 -7.28 -8.66
N PHE A 306 -6.89 -8.46 -8.24
CA PHE A 306 -6.03 -9.60 -7.90
C PHE A 306 -6.42 -10.79 -8.78
N THR A 307 -5.80 -10.90 -9.94
CA THR A 307 -6.13 -11.91 -10.95
C THR A 307 -5.87 -13.33 -10.44
N ASP A 308 -6.70 -14.28 -10.85
CA ASP A 308 -6.58 -15.70 -10.52
C ASP A 308 -6.58 -16.04 -9.02
N THR A 309 -6.98 -15.10 -8.17
CA THR A 309 -7.13 -15.32 -6.73
C THR A 309 -8.50 -15.89 -6.38
N LYS A 310 -8.62 -16.47 -5.18
CA LYS A 310 -9.86 -17.04 -4.66
C LYS A 310 -10.22 -16.44 -3.32
N LEU A 311 -11.49 -16.13 -3.15
CA LEU A 311 -12.04 -15.78 -1.85
C LEU A 311 -12.33 -17.08 -1.08
N GLN A 312 -11.80 -17.20 0.15
CA GLN A 312 -11.96 -18.34 1.03
C GLN A 312 -12.30 -17.88 2.44
N LYS A 313 -12.78 -18.81 3.28
CA LYS A 313 -12.87 -18.54 4.72
C LYS A 313 -11.51 -18.77 5.37
N SER A 314 -11.11 -17.91 6.29
CA SER A 314 -9.85 -18.06 7.03
C SER A 314 -9.78 -19.39 7.80
N THR A 315 -10.93 -19.89 8.29
CA THR A 315 -11.06 -21.22 8.93
C THR A 315 -10.67 -22.38 8.01
N GLU A 316 -10.78 -22.23 6.70
CA GLU A 316 -10.39 -23.26 5.73
C GLU A 316 -8.86 -23.40 5.61
N LEU A 317 -8.10 -22.35 5.91
CA LEU A 317 -6.62 -22.42 5.95
C LEU A 317 -6.13 -23.44 6.98
N ALA A 318 -6.80 -23.52 8.13
CA ALA A 318 -6.47 -24.46 9.20
C ALA A 318 -6.73 -25.94 8.84
N GLN A 319 -7.52 -26.21 7.78
CA GLN A 319 -7.85 -27.56 7.33
C GLN A 319 -6.90 -28.07 6.24
N LEU A 320 -6.10 -27.19 5.63
CA LEU A 320 -5.15 -27.54 4.57
C LEU A 320 -3.74 -27.82 5.12
N GLN A 321 -3.55 -27.70 6.40
CA GLN A 321 -2.33 -27.92 7.18
C GLN A 321 -2.40 -29.23 7.98
#